data_f98a8356c2501c9bcf741e23a96261f6
#
_entry.id   f98a8356c2501c9bcf741e23a96261f6
#
_cell.length_a   1.000
_cell.length_b   1.000
_cell.length_c   1.000
_cell.angle_alpha   90.00
_cell.angle_beta   90.00
_cell.angle_gamma   90.00
#
_symmetry.space_group_name_H-M   'P 1'
#
loop_
_entity.id
_entity.type
_entity.pdbx_description
1 polymer ?
#
loop_
_entity_poly.entity_id
_entity_poly.type
_entity_poly.pdbx_seq_one_letter_code
_entity_poly.pdbx_strand_id
1 'polypeptide(L)'
;MIISGANNLYNNRKTVDELNVFPVPDGDTGTNMSLTATAMATELLKKGDTTLTKAADTMSFATLRGARGNSGVILSQFFRGISKSLKGKTECNAEELAVALKDGSDAAYKAVMKPTEGTILTVSREVATGAQLAANTNENIIDVMESAIERGNKALQKTTQMLPALRQAGVVDAGGQGWMFVLEGALYYLKSGNVVERQGEALETQTAPVKKKSQEAIKTEDIKFKYCTEFIVEKKQKGLSVS
;
A
#
# COMPACT_ATOMS: atom_id res chain seq x y z
N MET A 1 10.22 9.93 -5.54
CA MET A 1 10.05 8.75 -4.67
C MET A 1 8.74 8.02 -4.90
N ILE A 2 7.60 8.60 -4.54
CA ILE A 2 6.28 7.91 -4.51
C ILE A 2 5.86 7.40 -5.90
N ILE A 3 5.99 8.21 -6.94
CA ILE A 3 5.70 7.81 -8.33
C ILE A 3 6.60 6.64 -8.74
N SER A 4 7.89 6.68 -8.38
CA SER A 4 8.85 5.61 -8.65
C SER A 4 8.46 4.30 -7.96
N GLY A 5 8.03 4.38 -6.69
CA GLY A 5 7.49 3.23 -5.96
C GLY A 5 6.24 2.63 -6.61
N ALA A 6 5.30 3.49 -7.04
CA ALA A 6 4.09 3.04 -7.74
C ALA A 6 4.40 2.34 -9.07
N ASN A 7 5.37 2.88 -9.84
CA ASN A 7 5.80 2.28 -11.10
C ASN A 7 6.49 0.93 -10.88
N ASN A 8 7.36 0.83 -9.85
CA ASN A 8 8.01 -0.43 -9.52
C ASN A 8 7.02 -1.51 -9.10
N LEU A 9 6.04 -1.17 -8.27
CA LEU A 9 4.95 -2.08 -7.93
C LEU A 9 4.15 -2.50 -9.17
N TYR A 10 3.82 -1.55 -10.05
CA TYR A 10 3.09 -1.86 -11.30
C TYR A 10 3.86 -2.84 -12.19
N ASN A 11 5.16 -2.65 -12.34
CA ASN A 11 6.00 -3.53 -13.15
C ASN A 11 6.03 -4.97 -12.60
N ASN A 12 5.96 -5.10 -11.28
CA ASN A 12 6.04 -6.39 -10.57
C ASN A 12 4.66 -6.94 -10.13
N ARG A 13 3.53 -6.34 -10.56
CA ARG A 13 2.19 -6.71 -10.08
C ARG A 13 1.83 -8.18 -10.32
N LYS A 14 2.26 -8.76 -11.44
CA LYS A 14 1.99 -10.17 -11.76
C LYS A 14 2.69 -11.11 -10.78
N THR A 15 3.94 -10.82 -10.43
CA THR A 15 4.66 -11.58 -9.39
C THR A 15 3.93 -11.53 -8.05
N VAL A 16 3.37 -10.37 -7.69
CA VAL A 16 2.58 -10.23 -6.46
C VAL A 16 1.25 -10.99 -6.56
N ASP A 17 0.59 -10.99 -7.73
CA ASP A 17 -0.63 -11.77 -7.97
C ASP A 17 -0.37 -13.28 -7.82
N GLU A 18 0.77 -13.79 -8.32
CA GLU A 18 1.18 -15.19 -8.22
C GLU A 18 1.43 -15.64 -6.77
N LEU A 19 1.79 -14.72 -5.87
CA LEU A 19 2.00 -14.99 -4.44
C LEU A 19 0.70 -15.01 -3.63
N ASN A 20 -0.42 -14.63 -4.22
CA ASN A 20 -1.68 -14.40 -3.51
C ASN A 20 -2.42 -15.71 -3.18
N VAL A 21 -2.10 -16.28 -2.01
CA VAL A 21 -2.74 -17.50 -1.48
C VAL A 21 -3.49 -17.27 -0.17
N PHE A 22 -3.42 -16.06 0.39
CA PHE A 22 -4.05 -15.70 1.67
C PHE A 22 -4.49 -14.22 1.67
N PRO A 23 -5.62 -13.87 2.28
CA PRO A 23 -6.65 -14.75 2.90
C PRO A 23 -7.55 -15.46 1.90
N VAL A 24 -7.67 -14.95 0.68
CA VAL A 24 -8.43 -15.51 -0.44
C VAL A 24 -7.49 -15.64 -1.64
N PRO A 25 -7.35 -16.83 -2.24
CA PRO A 25 -6.43 -17.07 -3.36
C PRO A 25 -7.05 -16.67 -4.70
N ASP A 26 -7.43 -15.41 -4.86
CA ASP A 26 -8.05 -14.86 -6.06
C ASP A 26 -7.04 -14.26 -7.06
N GLY A 27 -5.74 -14.24 -6.71
CA GLY A 27 -4.66 -13.83 -7.60
C GLY A 27 -4.72 -12.37 -8.02
N ASP A 28 -5.23 -11.48 -7.19
CA ASP A 28 -5.47 -10.07 -7.55
C ASP A 28 -4.77 -9.04 -6.65
N THR A 29 -4.00 -9.49 -5.66
CA THR A 29 -3.33 -8.60 -4.69
C THR A 29 -2.41 -7.57 -5.36
N GLY A 30 -1.57 -8.00 -6.31
CA GLY A 30 -0.67 -7.12 -7.04
C GLY A 30 -1.43 -6.16 -7.96
N THR A 31 -2.44 -6.65 -8.64
CA THR A 31 -3.34 -5.85 -9.47
C THR A 31 -4.03 -4.77 -8.62
N ASN A 32 -4.63 -5.12 -7.49
CA ASN A 32 -5.33 -4.20 -6.61
C ASN A 32 -4.39 -3.14 -6.01
N MET A 33 -3.23 -3.55 -5.50
CA MET A 33 -2.23 -2.64 -4.94
C MET A 33 -1.68 -1.70 -6.03
N SER A 34 -1.40 -2.21 -7.23
CA SER A 34 -0.86 -1.40 -8.33
C SER A 34 -1.87 -0.39 -8.85
N LEU A 35 -3.14 -0.73 -8.95
CA LEU A 35 -4.20 0.21 -9.32
C LEU A 35 -4.38 1.31 -8.27
N THR A 36 -4.32 0.94 -6.99
CA THR A 36 -4.35 1.90 -5.87
C THR A 36 -3.16 2.87 -5.91
N ALA A 37 -1.95 2.35 -6.12
CA ALA A 37 -0.74 3.17 -6.23
C ALA A 37 -0.72 4.01 -7.52
N THR A 38 -1.27 3.50 -8.62
CA THR A 38 -1.41 4.25 -9.88
C THR A 38 -2.34 5.44 -9.73
N ALA A 39 -3.45 5.31 -9.02
CA ALA A 39 -4.35 6.43 -8.74
C ALA A 39 -3.62 7.56 -8.01
N MET A 40 -2.77 7.23 -7.03
CA MET A 40 -1.92 8.18 -6.32
C MET A 40 -0.90 8.85 -7.26
N ALA A 41 -0.15 8.07 -8.03
CA ALA A 41 0.87 8.58 -8.95
C ALA A 41 0.26 9.52 -9.99
N THR A 42 -0.91 9.18 -10.53
CA THR A 42 -1.64 10.00 -11.50
C THR A 42 -2.03 11.36 -10.93
N GLU A 43 -2.56 11.40 -9.71
CA GLU A 43 -2.95 12.66 -9.08
C GLU A 43 -1.74 13.53 -8.68
N LEU A 44 -0.63 12.91 -8.28
CA LEU A 44 0.61 13.63 -8.02
C LEU A 44 1.20 14.25 -9.30
N LEU A 45 1.20 13.50 -10.41
CA LEU A 45 1.66 13.99 -11.71
C LEU A 45 0.81 15.17 -12.23
N LYS A 46 -0.50 15.12 -12.06
CA LYS A 46 -1.40 16.23 -12.45
C LYS A 46 -1.13 17.51 -11.66
N LYS A 47 -0.66 17.41 -10.43
CA LYS A 47 -0.36 18.59 -9.60
C LYS A 47 0.98 19.23 -9.90
N GLY A 48 1.90 18.51 -10.54
CA GLY A 48 3.25 19.00 -10.80
C GLY A 48 4.02 19.36 -9.53
N ASP A 49 4.81 20.43 -9.58
CA ASP A 49 5.58 20.92 -8.45
C ASP A 49 4.66 21.36 -7.31
N THR A 50 4.87 20.80 -6.13
CA THR A 50 4.03 21.06 -4.96
C THR A 50 4.85 20.94 -3.67
N THR A 51 4.34 21.49 -2.57
CA THR A 51 4.97 21.35 -1.26
C THR A 51 4.82 19.92 -0.72
N LEU A 52 5.72 19.49 0.16
CA LEU A 52 5.68 18.16 0.80
C LEU A 52 4.31 17.88 1.44
N THR A 53 3.77 18.82 2.20
CA THR A 53 2.43 18.70 2.82
C THR A 53 1.34 18.45 1.78
N LYS A 54 1.30 19.25 0.71
CA LYS A 54 0.28 19.09 -0.34
C LYS A 54 0.46 17.79 -1.12
N ALA A 55 1.69 17.36 -1.36
CA ALA A 55 1.97 16.07 -1.97
C ALA A 55 1.48 14.91 -1.09
N ALA A 56 1.76 14.97 0.22
CA ALA A 56 1.33 13.99 1.20
C ALA A 56 -0.20 13.92 1.31
N ASP A 57 -0.88 15.06 1.36
CA ASP A 57 -2.36 15.10 1.37
C ASP A 57 -2.94 14.52 0.08
N THR A 58 -2.38 14.85 -1.08
CA THR A 58 -2.79 14.29 -2.38
C THR A 58 -2.59 12.78 -2.41
N MET A 59 -1.45 12.30 -1.95
CA MET A 59 -1.12 10.89 -1.84
C MET A 59 -2.17 10.14 -1.00
N SER A 60 -2.47 10.63 0.20
CA SER A 60 -3.46 10.04 1.10
C SER A 60 -4.86 10.00 0.48
N PHE A 61 -5.31 11.11 -0.08
CA PHE A 61 -6.66 11.22 -0.66
C PHE A 61 -6.81 10.36 -1.92
N ALA A 62 -5.82 10.38 -2.81
CA ALA A 62 -5.86 9.64 -4.06
C ALA A 62 -5.81 8.12 -3.84
N THR A 63 -4.99 7.65 -2.89
CA THR A 63 -4.96 6.23 -2.54
C THR A 63 -6.26 5.76 -1.94
N LEU A 64 -6.87 6.54 -1.06
CA LEU A 64 -8.15 6.19 -0.45
C LEU A 64 -9.27 6.08 -1.51
N ARG A 65 -9.38 7.08 -2.41
CA ARG A 65 -10.36 7.05 -3.51
C ARG A 65 -10.11 5.95 -4.52
N GLY A 66 -8.85 5.64 -4.79
CA GLY A 66 -8.42 4.62 -5.74
C GLY A 66 -8.28 3.22 -5.14
N ALA A 67 -8.54 3.04 -3.85
CA ALA A 67 -8.36 1.77 -3.17
C ALA A 67 -9.15 0.64 -3.84
N ARG A 68 -8.47 -0.51 -4.05
CA ARG A 68 -9.06 -1.72 -4.63
C ARG A 68 -8.72 -2.91 -3.74
N GLY A 69 -9.72 -3.73 -3.46
CA GLY A 69 -9.58 -4.90 -2.60
C GLY A 69 -9.07 -4.58 -1.20
N ASN A 70 -8.90 -5.59 -0.36
CA ASN A 70 -8.37 -5.42 1.00
C ASN A 70 -6.94 -4.88 0.99
N SER A 71 -6.11 -5.37 0.08
CA SER A 71 -4.70 -4.95 -0.06
C SER A 71 -4.56 -3.47 -0.41
N GLY A 72 -5.40 -2.95 -1.33
CA GLY A 72 -5.43 -1.53 -1.66
C GLY A 72 -5.94 -0.66 -0.52
N VAL A 73 -6.95 -1.13 0.23
CA VAL A 73 -7.43 -0.42 1.43
C VAL A 73 -6.32 -0.32 2.49
N ILE A 74 -5.62 -1.43 2.79
CA ILE A 74 -4.50 -1.43 3.73
C ILE A 74 -3.40 -0.48 3.25
N LEU A 75 -3.02 -0.56 1.97
CA LEU A 75 -2.04 0.35 1.37
C LEU A 75 -2.44 1.82 1.53
N SER A 76 -3.73 2.15 1.35
CA SER A 76 -4.23 3.50 1.54
C SER A 76 -4.08 3.99 2.98
N GLN A 77 -4.19 3.11 3.97
CA GLN A 77 -4.00 3.47 5.37
C GLN A 77 -2.53 3.72 5.72
N PHE A 78 -1.58 3.00 5.11
CA PHE A 78 -0.15 3.36 5.22
C PHE A 78 0.08 4.79 4.75
N PHE A 79 -0.36 5.13 3.56
CA PHE A 79 -0.17 6.47 3.02
C PHE A 79 -0.93 7.54 3.80
N ARG A 80 -2.07 7.21 4.41
CA ARG A 80 -2.78 8.10 5.30
C ARG A 80 -1.98 8.42 6.58
N GLY A 81 -1.37 7.40 7.19
CA GLY A 81 -0.52 7.59 8.36
C GLY A 81 0.71 8.43 8.04
N ILE A 82 1.40 8.12 6.94
CA ILE A 82 2.55 8.88 6.44
C ILE A 82 2.16 10.34 6.18
N SER A 83 1.04 10.59 5.49
CA SER A 83 0.55 11.95 5.21
C SER A 83 0.30 12.74 6.49
N LYS A 84 -0.31 12.12 7.49
CA LYS A 84 -0.58 12.75 8.79
C LYS A 84 0.71 13.17 9.49
N SER A 85 1.73 12.33 9.44
CA SER A 85 3.05 12.58 10.04
C SER A 85 3.80 13.74 9.35
N LEU A 86 3.64 13.87 8.03
CA LEU A 86 4.28 14.90 7.22
C LEU A 86 3.51 16.22 7.15
N LYS A 87 2.37 16.33 7.83
CA LYS A 87 1.54 17.54 7.81
C LYS A 87 2.28 18.75 8.36
N GLY A 88 2.26 19.86 7.62
CA GLY A 88 2.91 21.12 7.99
C GLY A 88 4.43 21.16 7.74
N LYS A 89 5.01 20.06 7.22
CA LYS A 89 6.44 20.00 6.90
C LYS A 89 6.70 20.47 5.48
N THR A 90 7.83 21.13 5.28
CA THR A 90 8.33 21.56 3.96
C THR A 90 9.34 20.56 3.41
N GLU A 91 10.08 19.91 4.27
CA GLU A 91 11.11 18.92 3.99
C GLU A 91 10.92 17.71 4.91
N CYS A 92 11.58 16.62 4.60
CA CYS A 92 11.56 15.39 5.39
C CYS A 92 12.99 14.89 5.53
N ASN A 93 13.49 14.88 6.75
CA ASN A 93 14.78 14.28 7.09
C ASN A 93 14.64 12.78 7.42
N ALA A 94 15.75 12.12 7.77
CA ALA A 94 15.80 10.70 8.04
C ALA A 94 14.94 10.30 9.27
N GLU A 95 14.99 11.07 10.35
CA GLU A 95 14.20 10.85 11.56
C GLU A 95 12.70 10.98 11.26
N GLU A 96 12.31 12.04 10.55
CA GLU A 96 10.94 12.29 10.16
C GLU A 96 10.40 11.22 9.23
N LEU A 97 11.23 10.68 8.32
CA LEU A 97 10.86 9.54 7.49
C LEU A 97 10.60 8.29 8.33
N ALA A 98 11.46 8.00 9.31
CA ALA A 98 11.29 6.86 10.21
C ALA A 98 9.99 6.97 11.04
N VAL A 99 9.68 8.16 11.55
CA VAL A 99 8.41 8.45 12.23
C VAL A 99 7.22 8.28 11.27
N ALA A 100 7.32 8.80 10.05
CA ALA A 100 6.26 8.68 9.05
C ALA A 100 5.97 7.22 8.67
N LEU A 101 6.99 6.38 8.50
CA LEU A 101 6.83 4.95 8.24
C LEU A 101 6.17 4.23 9.43
N LYS A 102 6.51 4.62 10.68
CA LYS A 102 5.89 4.11 11.90
C LYS A 102 4.41 4.48 11.98
N ASP A 103 4.07 5.76 11.78
CA ASP A 103 2.69 6.24 11.78
C ASP A 103 1.86 5.59 10.67
N GLY A 104 2.46 5.32 9.51
CA GLY A 104 1.85 4.57 8.42
C GLY A 104 1.50 3.14 8.85
N SER A 105 2.46 2.43 9.44
CA SER A 105 2.24 1.08 9.95
C SER A 105 1.15 1.04 11.02
N ASP A 106 1.19 1.96 11.99
CA ASP A 106 0.19 2.04 13.05
C ASP A 106 -1.21 2.35 12.54
N ALA A 107 -1.32 3.21 11.52
CA ALA A 107 -2.60 3.52 10.89
C ALA A 107 -3.20 2.29 10.20
N ALA A 108 -2.38 1.49 9.52
CA ALA A 108 -2.81 0.26 8.87
C ALA A 108 -3.24 -0.81 9.89
N TYR A 109 -2.49 -1.01 10.97
CA TYR A 109 -2.88 -1.92 12.06
C TYR A 109 -4.23 -1.52 12.69
N LYS A 110 -4.44 -0.22 12.93
CA LYS A 110 -5.70 0.29 13.51
C LYS A 110 -6.90 0.15 12.57
N ALA A 111 -6.68 0.11 11.26
CA ALA A 111 -7.75 0.00 10.28
C ALA A 111 -8.26 -1.43 10.09
N VAL A 112 -7.50 -2.43 10.50
CA VAL A 112 -7.86 -3.84 10.37
C VAL A 112 -8.47 -4.33 11.67
N MET A 113 -9.73 -4.82 11.63
CA MET A 113 -10.44 -5.28 12.83
C MET A 113 -9.74 -6.44 13.54
N LYS A 114 -9.12 -7.36 12.78
CA LYS A 114 -8.36 -8.50 13.30
C LYS A 114 -6.99 -8.55 12.60
N PRO A 115 -6.02 -7.76 13.08
CA PRO A 115 -4.69 -7.78 12.50
C PRO A 115 -4.08 -9.18 12.58
N THR A 116 -3.59 -9.67 11.45
CA THR A 116 -2.98 -11.00 11.35
C THR A 116 -1.48 -10.84 11.13
N GLU A 117 -0.68 -11.46 12.01
CA GLU A 117 0.76 -11.51 11.83
C GLU A 117 1.16 -12.46 10.70
N GLY A 118 2.31 -12.18 10.07
CA GLY A 118 2.75 -12.89 8.86
C GLY A 118 2.17 -12.31 7.58
N THR A 119 1.66 -11.08 7.63
CA THR A 119 1.11 -10.33 6.49
C THR A 119 1.87 -9.02 6.25
N ILE A 120 1.42 -8.23 5.27
CA ILE A 120 1.89 -6.86 5.00
C ILE A 120 2.00 -6.02 6.29
N LEU A 121 1.14 -6.25 7.28
CA LEU A 121 1.19 -5.55 8.56
C LEU A 121 2.49 -5.85 9.31
N THR A 122 2.88 -7.11 9.41
CA THR A 122 4.15 -7.53 10.03
C THR A 122 5.34 -6.91 9.29
N VAL A 123 5.35 -7.00 7.96
CA VAL A 123 6.43 -6.45 7.13
C VAL A 123 6.55 -4.95 7.32
N SER A 124 5.44 -4.22 7.32
CA SER A 124 5.46 -2.75 7.49
C SER A 124 5.94 -2.33 8.88
N ARG A 125 5.58 -3.07 9.94
CA ARG A 125 6.08 -2.81 11.29
C ARG A 125 7.60 -3.02 11.37
N GLU A 126 8.11 -4.08 10.75
CA GLU A 126 9.54 -4.35 10.75
C GLU A 126 10.31 -3.34 9.90
N VAL A 127 9.75 -2.88 8.77
CA VAL A 127 10.30 -1.75 7.98
C VAL A 127 10.41 -0.51 8.86
N ALA A 128 9.33 -0.13 9.54
CA ALA A 128 9.32 1.04 10.43
C ALA A 128 10.34 0.90 11.58
N THR A 129 10.44 -0.28 12.17
CA THR A 129 11.44 -0.57 13.21
C THR A 129 12.87 -0.44 12.66
N GLY A 130 13.14 -0.94 11.45
CA GLY A 130 14.44 -0.79 10.79
C GLY A 130 14.81 0.68 10.56
N ALA A 131 13.84 1.47 10.05
CA ALA A 131 14.02 2.91 9.85
C ALA A 131 14.32 3.64 11.16
N GLN A 132 13.57 3.37 12.24
CA GLN A 132 13.76 4.00 13.55
C GLN A 132 15.12 3.67 14.15
N LEU A 133 15.55 2.40 14.10
CA LEU A 133 16.86 2.00 14.62
C LEU A 133 18.01 2.66 13.85
N ALA A 134 17.90 2.76 12.53
CA ALA A 134 18.92 3.40 11.72
C ALA A 134 18.93 4.92 11.92
N ALA A 135 17.80 5.58 12.01
CA ALA A 135 17.69 7.03 12.21
C ALA A 135 18.25 7.51 13.57
N ASN A 136 18.31 6.64 14.58
CA ASN A 136 18.94 6.95 15.86
C ASN A 136 20.47 7.19 15.76
N THR A 137 21.11 6.66 14.75
CA THR A 137 22.57 6.67 14.58
C THR A 137 23.04 7.26 13.24
N ASN A 138 22.11 7.52 12.32
CA ASN A 138 22.42 7.97 10.96
C ASN A 138 21.41 9.01 10.48
N GLU A 139 21.90 10.14 10.01
CA GLU A 139 21.10 11.25 9.47
C GLU A 139 20.87 11.12 7.96
N ASN A 140 21.53 10.17 7.30
CA ASN A 140 21.39 9.95 5.86
C ASN A 140 20.09 9.18 5.57
N ILE A 141 19.18 9.82 4.85
CA ILE A 141 17.87 9.27 4.50
C ILE A 141 17.97 8.01 3.62
N ILE A 142 19.02 7.88 2.79
CA ILE A 142 19.26 6.70 1.94
C ILE A 142 19.60 5.51 2.82
N ASP A 143 20.53 5.68 3.76
CA ASP A 143 20.97 4.60 4.65
C ASP A 143 19.83 4.13 5.55
N VAL A 144 18.99 5.06 6.01
CA VAL A 144 17.78 4.73 6.80
C VAL A 144 16.78 3.93 5.96
N MET A 145 16.57 4.31 4.69
CA MET A 145 15.70 3.54 3.78
C MET A 145 16.28 2.16 3.45
N GLU A 146 17.57 2.03 3.26
CA GLU A 146 18.24 0.74 3.05
C GLU A 146 18.06 -0.19 4.23
N SER A 147 18.32 0.31 5.43
CA SER A 147 18.14 -0.45 6.67
C SER A 147 16.69 -0.89 6.89
N ALA A 148 15.74 0.00 6.58
CA ALA A 148 14.32 -0.29 6.64
C ALA A 148 13.93 -1.42 5.67
N ILE A 149 14.42 -1.35 4.42
CA ILE A 149 14.15 -2.35 3.38
C ILE A 149 14.83 -3.68 3.72
N GLU A 150 16.07 -3.68 4.20
CA GLU A 150 16.75 -4.90 4.61
C GLU A 150 15.98 -5.64 5.71
N ARG A 151 15.53 -4.91 6.74
CA ARG A 151 14.75 -5.48 7.83
C ARG A 151 13.38 -5.95 7.35
N GLY A 152 12.73 -5.20 6.48
CA GLY A 152 11.47 -5.57 5.84
C GLY A 152 11.58 -6.86 5.03
N ASN A 153 12.63 -7.01 4.23
CA ASN A 153 12.88 -8.23 3.46
C ASN A 153 13.13 -9.44 4.36
N LYS A 154 13.87 -9.28 5.46
CA LYS A 154 14.04 -10.35 6.47
C LYS A 154 12.70 -10.78 7.10
N ALA A 155 11.83 -9.82 7.37
CA ALA A 155 10.49 -10.08 7.88
C ALA A 155 9.61 -10.77 6.83
N LEU A 156 9.65 -10.31 5.58
CA LEU A 156 8.92 -10.89 4.47
C LEU A 156 9.23 -12.37 4.30
N GLN A 157 10.50 -12.75 4.31
CA GLN A 157 10.90 -14.16 4.22
C GLN A 157 10.33 -15.00 5.37
N LYS A 158 10.22 -14.44 6.57
CA LYS A 158 9.65 -15.16 7.74
C LYS A 158 8.14 -15.37 7.61
N THR A 159 7.41 -14.58 6.81
CA THR A 159 5.95 -14.71 6.64
C THR A 159 5.56 -16.10 6.16
N THR A 160 6.39 -16.76 5.34
CA THR A 160 6.19 -18.15 4.88
C THR A 160 6.02 -19.13 6.04
N GLN A 161 6.67 -18.87 7.19
CA GLN A 161 6.56 -19.76 8.36
C GLN A 161 5.46 -19.34 9.34
N MET A 162 4.94 -18.11 9.21
CA MET A 162 4.00 -17.55 10.18
C MET A 162 2.55 -17.96 9.91
N LEU A 163 2.17 -18.13 8.64
CA LEU A 163 0.82 -18.49 8.23
C LEU A 163 0.78 -19.91 7.61
N PRO A 164 -0.16 -20.76 8.02
CA PRO A 164 -0.29 -22.13 7.47
C PRO A 164 -0.44 -22.13 5.95
N ALA A 165 -1.26 -21.23 5.37
CA ALA A 165 -1.48 -21.13 3.93
C ALA A 165 -0.19 -20.79 3.17
N LEU A 166 0.59 -19.82 3.66
CA LEU A 166 1.87 -19.43 3.06
C LEU A 166 2.90 -20.57 3.16
N ARG A 167 2.95 -21.26 4.30
CA ARG A 167 3.83 -22.40 4.51
C ARG A 167 3.50 -23.55 3.57
N GLN A 168 2.22 -23.86 3.40
CA GLN A 168 1.76 -24.93 2.51
C GLN A 168 2.07 -24.62 1.04
N ALA A 169 1.91 -23.37 0.63
CA ALA A 169 2.23 -22.92 -0.72
C ALA A 169 3.73 -22.67 -0.96
N GLY A 170 4.53 -22.54 0.11
CA GLY A 170 5.98 -22.24 0.02
C GLY A 170 6.27 -20.82 -0.46
N VAL A 171 5.35 -19.88 -0.23
CA VAL A 171 5.44 -18.50 -0.70
C VAL A 171 5.48 -17.48 0.45
N VAL A 172 5.92 -16.27 0.16
CA VAL A 172 5.85 -15.12 1.08
C VAL A 172 4.49 -14.42 0.97
N ASP A 173 4.19 -13.52 1.91
CA ASP A 173 2.96 -12.72 1.84
C ASP A 173 2.95 -11.78 0.64
N ALA A 174 1.93 -11.90 -0.20
CA ALA A 174 1.76 -11.11 -1.42
C ALA A 174 1.71 -9.60 -1.14
N GLY A 175 0.92 -9.19 -0.13
CA GLY A 175 0.82 -7.79 0.27
C GLY A 175 2.13 -7.22 0.78
N GLY A 176 2.87 -8.00 1.58
CA GLY A 176 4.21 -7.65 2.06
C GLY A 176 5.20 -7.48 0.92
N GLN A 177 5.20 -8.39 -0.05
CA GLN A 177 6.03 -8.27 -1.25
C GLN A 177 5.70 -7.02 -2.06
N GLY A 178 4.41 -6.73 -2.25
CA GLY A 178 3.97 -5.51 -2.94
C GLY A 178 4.42 -4.24 -2.23
N TRP A 179 4.37 -4.21 -0.89
CA TRP A 179 4.89 -3.10 -0.09
C TRP A 179 6.40 -2.92 -0.26
N MET A 180 7.17 -4.02 -0.27
CA MET A 180 8.62 -3.95 -0.51
C MET A 180 8.93 -3.36 -1.89
N PHE A 181 8.21 -3.73 -2.95
CA PHE A 181 8.39 -3.13 -4.27
C PHE A 181 8.12 -1.62 -4.29
N VAL A 182 7.16 -1.12 -3.51
CA VAL A 182 6.94 0.33 -3.37
C VAL A 182 8.17 1.01 -2.73
N LEU A 183 8.70 0.44 -1.65
CA LEU A 183 9.86 1.01 -0.95
C LEU A 183 11.15 0.95 -1.78
N GLU A 184 11.38 -0.16 -2.47
CA GLU A 184 12.55 -0.34 -3.37
C GLU A 184 12.52 0.67 -4.53
N GLY A 185 11.34 0.90 -5.14
CA GLY A 185 11.19 1.93 -6.15
C GLY A 185 11.39 3.35 -5.60
N ALA A 186 10.98 3.61 -4.36
CA ALA A 186 11.24 4.88 -3.69
C ALA A 186 12.74 5.09 -3.40
N LEU A 187 13.44 4.04 -2.94
CA LEU A 187 14.89 4.06 -2.71
C LEU A 187 15.67 4.25 -4.02
N TYR A 188 15.24 3.60 -5.10
CA TYR A 188 15.84 3.80 -6.41
C TYR A 188 15.88 5.28 -6.81
N TYR A 189 14.76 5.99 -6.60
CA TYR A 189 14.70 7.44 -6.86
C TYR A 189 15.66 8.23 -5.95
N LEU A 190 15.71 7.90 -4.66
CA LEU A 190 16.62 8.58 -3.74
C LEU A 190 18.09 8.46 -4.14
N LYS A 191 18.49 7.30 -4.67
CA LYS A 191 19.88 7.03 -5.09
C LYS A 191 20.23 7.60 -6.45
N SER A 192 19.32 7.50 -7.41
CA SER A 192 19.60 7.81 -8.82
C SER A 192 19.07 9.17 -9.27
N GLY A 193 18.12 9.77 -8.54
CA GLY A 193 17.36 10.94 -8.99
C GLY A 193 16.34 10.62 -10.12
N ASN A 194 16.28 9.37 -10.59
CA ASN A 194 15.43 8.96 -11.70
C ASN A 194 14.20 8.19 -11.19
N VAL A 195 13.06 8.42 -11.85
CA VAL A 195 11.85 7.64 -11.60
C VAL A 195 11.98 6.29 -12.32
N VAL A 196 11.60 5.19 -11.66
CA VAL A 196 11.47 3.87 -12.31
C VAL A 196 10.54 4.00 -13.50
N GLU A 197 11.01 3.62 -14.69
CA GLU A 197 10.19 3.61 -15.89
C GLU A 197 9.10 2.55 -15.79
N ARG A 198 7.88 2.95 -16.16
CA ARG A 198 6.75 2.03 -16.19
C ARG A 198 6.81 1.18 -17.45
N GLN A 199 6.81 -0.14 -17.30
CA GLN A 199 6.78 -1.08 -18.41
C GLN A 199 5.35 -1.23 -18.94
N GLY A 200 5.15 -1.02 -20.25
CA GLY A 200 3.84 -1.03 -20.89
C GLY A 200 3.26 0.38 -21.07
N GLU A 201 1.94 0.51 -21.14
CA GLU A 201 1.28 1.78 -21.41
C GLU A 201 1.69 2.87 -20.43
N ALA A 202 2.09 4.04 -20.97
CA ALA A 202 2.30 5.25 -20.19
C ALA A 202 1.07 5.53 -19.30
N LEU A 203 1.26 6.27 -18.20
CA LEU A 203 0.18 6.75 -17.33
C LEU A 203 -0.76 7.69 -18.11
N GLU A 204 -1.51 7.13 -19.05
CA GLU A 204 -2.62 7.86 -19.65
C GLU A 204 -3.76 7.96 -18.62
N THR A 205 -4.37 9.13 -18.57
CA THR A 205 -5.53 9.42 -17.75
C THR A 205 -6.72 8.56 -18.18
N GLN A 206 -6.73 7.29 -17.78
CA GLN A 206 -7.86 6.42 -18.05
C GLN A 206 -9.05 6.78 -17.17
N THR A 207 -9.93 7.59 -17.72
CA THR A 207 -11.33 7.70 -17.33
C THR A 207 -12.17 6.61 -18.02
N ALA A 208 -11.66 5.41 -18.18
CA ALA A 208 -12.42 4.33 -18.78
C ALA A 208 -13.14 3.51 -17.70
N PRO A 209 -14.43 3.20 -17.87
CA PRO A 209 -15.14 2.31 -16.95
C PRO A 209 -14.49 0.93 -17.00
N VAL A 210 -14.12 0.41 -15.82
CA VAL A 210 -13.60 -0.96 -15.66
C VAL A 210 -14.61 -1.93 -16.28
N LYS A 211 -14.27 -2.54 -17.40
CA LYS A 211 -15.01 -3.68 -17.91
C LYS A 211 -14.90 -4.79 -16.84
N LYS A 212 -16.01 -5.10 -16.19
CA LYS A 212 -16.13 -6.25 -15.30
C LYS A 212 -15.68 -7.49 -16.11
N LYS A 213 -14.53 -8.09 -15.74
CA LYS A 213 -14.25 -9.46 -16.12
C LYS A 213 -15.43 -10.28 -15.61
N SER A 214 -16.04 -11.05 -16.49
CA SER A 214 -17.08 -12.00 -16.14
C SER A 214 -16.54 -12.90 -15.03
N GLN A 215 -17.07 -12.72 -13.82
CA GLN A 215 -16.96 -13.74 -12.78
C GLN A 215 -17.50 -15.03 -13.40
N GLU A 216 -16.78 -16.14 -13.26
CA GLU A 216 -17.35 -17.44 -13.51
C GLU A 216 -18.67 -17.50 -12.75
N ALA A 217 -19.73 -17.78 -13.49
CA ALA A 217 -21.08 -17.71 -12.94
C ALA A 217 -21.18 -18.71 -11.78
N ILE A 218 -21.21 -18.20 -10.56
CA ILE A 218 -21.61 -18.99 -9.38
C ILE A 218 -22.97 -19.57 -9.74
N LYS A 219 -23.06 -20.91 -9.76
CA LYS A 219 -24.35 -21.58 -10.08
C LYS A 219 -25.37 -21.09 -9.07
N THR A 220 -26.48 -20.61 -9.56
CA THR A 220 -27.57 -20.00 -8.75
C THR A 220 -28.08 -20.92 -7.65
N GLU A 221 -27.83 -22.23 -7.78
CA GLU A 221 -28.19 -23.27 -6.83
C GLU A 221 -27.38 -23.27 -5.54
N ASP A 222 -26.16 -22.67 -5.55
CA ASP A 222 -25.25 -22.61 -4.38
C ASP A 222 -25.48 -21.34 -3.52
N ILE A 223 -26.38 -20.45 -3.93
CA ILE A 223 -26.63 -19.19 -3.25
C ILE A 223 -27.69 -19.37 -2.17
N LYS A 224 -27.26 -19.43 -0.90
CA LYS A 224 -28.18 -19.51 0.26
C LYS A 224 -28.99 -18.22 0.49
N PHE A 225 -28.42 -17.07 0.19
CA PHE A 225 -29.04 -15.76 0.31
C PHE A 225 -29.04 -15.06 -1.04
N LYS A 226 -30.21 -14.80 -1.59
CA LYS A 226 -30.39 -14.29 -2.97
C LYS A 226 -30.14 -12.78 -3.10
N TYR A 227 -30.03 -12.05 -2.00
CA TYR A 227 -29.94 -10.60 -1.98
C TYR A 227 -28.78 -10.15 -1.10
N CYS A 228 -27.99 -9.22 -1.61
CA CYS A 228 -27.06 -8.40 -0.82
C CYS A 228 -27.69 -7.00 -0.73
N THR A 229 -27.92 -6.52 0.49
CA THR A 229 -28.49 -5.20 0.70
C THR A 229 -27.43 -4.30 1.32
N GLU A 230 -27.12 -3.21 0.64
CA GLU A 230 -26.22 -2.17 1.13
C GLU A 230 -27.00 -0.87 1.23
N PHE A 231 -26.71 -0.06 2.25
CA PHE A 231 -27.28 1.27 2.39
C PHE A 231 -26.23 2.26 2.88
N ILE A 232 -26.36 3.51 2.40
CA ILE A 232 -25.54 4.63 2.81
C ILE A 232 -26.37 5.51 3.73
N VAL A 233 -25.89 5.75 4.96
CA VAL A 233 -26.51 6.69 5.89
C VAL A 233 -25.78 8.02 5.83
N GLU A 234 -26.49 9.06 5.37
CA GLU A 234 -25.96 10.42 5.34
C GLU A 234 -26.59 11.24 6.49
N LYS A 235 -25.74 11.78 7.37
CA LYS A 235 -26.21 12.62 8.47
C LYS A 235 -26.49 14.05 7.99
N LYS A 236 -27.76 14.40 7.79
CA LYS A 236 -28.18 15.75 7.32
C LYS A 236 -28.32 16.79 8.45
N GLN A 237 -28.37 16.40 9.72
CA GLN A 237 -28.53 17.33 10.85
C GLN A 237 -27.42 17.15 11.88
N LYS A 238 -26.86 18.29 12.36
CA LYS A 238 -25.95 18.30 13.52
C LYS A 238 -26.78 18.00 14.78
N GLY A 239 -26.48 16.88 15.46
CA GLY A 239 -27.10 16.56 16.76
C GLY A 239 -27.69 15.15 16.92
N LEU A 240 -27.88 14.38 15.86
CA LEU A 240 -28.32 12.99 15.98
C LEU A 240 -27.13 12.03 16.14
N SER A 241 -27.11 11.25 17.23
CA SER A 241 -26.20 10.10 17.32
C SER A 241 -26.85 8.90 16.67
N VAL A 242 -26.10 8.19 15.84
CA VAL A 242 -26.51 6.88 15.32
C VAL A 242 -25.97 5.85 16.31
N SER A 243 -26.88 5.18 17.01
CA SER A 243 -26.56 4.06 17.91
C SER A 243 -26.34 2.78 17.13
#